data_4083afc54a3b7471b8875ad51fcf3fa9
#
_entry.id   4083afc54a3b7471b8875ad51fcf3fa9
#
_cell.length_a   1.000
_cell.length_b   1.000
_cell.length_c   1.000
_cell.angle_alpha   90.00
_cell.angle_beta   90.00
_cell.angle_gamma   90.00
#
_symmetry.space_group_name_H-M   'P 1'
#
loop_
_entity.id
_entity.type
_entity.pdbx_description
1 polymer ?
#
loop_
_entity_poly.entity_id
_entity_poly.type
_entity_poly.pdbx_seq_one_letter_code
_entity_poly.pdbx_strand_id
1 'polypeptide(L)'
;MSLPVSLDEVVDQLQMQMDETTVYLHEETGELLMVQDREARKADALAEGEIENEELPEWQQDVLPKVHDAVHEPEWLALPSQWDIHEYEIMEEFCYAVEDDDHREQLIRAIRGKGAFRYFRDTCDRLGYTEDWYAFRDQAYEEIAVRWLEARDIPYVEDEARIEDEEDADGN
;
A
#
# COMPACT_ATOMS: atom_id res chain seq x y z
N MET A 1 -4.68 0.81 -25.21
CA MET A 1 -3.52 0.18 -24.53
C MET A 1 -3.32 0.81 -23.18
N SER A 2 -3.28 -0.03 -22.15
CA SER A 2 -3.00 0.45 -20.80
C SER A 2 -1.50 0.72 -20.64
N LEU A 3 -1.17 1.82 -19.96
CA LEU A 3 0.22 2.11 -19.60
C LEU A 3 0.61 1.29 -18.37
N PRO A 4 1.84 0.78 -18.32
CA PRO A 4 2.27 0.01 -17.15
C PRO A 4 2.38 0.88 -15.91
N VAL A 5 1.98 0.33 -14.76
CA VAL A 5 2.12 0.98 -13.46
C VAL A 5 3.46 0.56 -12.82
N SER A 6 4.03 1.44 -12.00
CA SER A 6 5.21 1.08 -11.22
C SER A 6 4.79 0.17 -10.06
N LEU A 7 5.34 -1.04 -10.01
CA LEU A 7 5.07 -1.98 -8.92
C LEU A 7 5.51 -1.41 -7.58
N ASP A 8 6.67 -0.76 -7.54
CA ASP A 8 7.18 -0.16 -6.30
C ASP A 8 6.27 0.96 -5.79
N GLU A 9 5.69 1.77 -6.68
CA GLU A 9 4.71 2.80 -6.28
C GLU A 9 3.44 2.18 -5.70
N VAL A 10 2.95 1.09 -6.29
CA VAL A 10 1.78 0.38 -5.76
C VAL A 10 2.08 -0.17 -4.38
N VAL A 11 3.23 -0.82 -4.20
CA VAL A 11 3.66 -1.37 -2.91
C VAL A 11 3.77 -0.27 -1.86
N ASP A 12 4.40 0.86 -2.21
CA ASP A 12 4.53 2.01 -1.30
C ASP A 12 3.16 2.53 -0.86
N GLN A 13 2.23 2.66 -1.80
CA GLN A 13 0.87 3.13 -1.49
C GLN A 13 0.13 2.14 -0.58
N LEU A 14 0.30 0.84 -0.80
CA LEU A 14 -0.31 -0.18 0.06
C LEU A 14 0.23 -0.11 1.49
N GLN A 15 1.52 0.16 1.66
CA GLN A 15 2.16 0.26 2.98
C GLN A 15 1.85 1.59 3.69
N MET A 16 1.59 2.65 2.94
CA MET A 16 1.35 4.00 3.46
C MET A 16 -0.11 4.30 3.78
N GLN A 17 -1.02 3.36 3.53
CA GLN A 17 -2.45 3.57 3.78
C GLN A 17 -2.72 3.90 5.25
N MET A 18 -3.57 4.89 5.44
CA MET A 18 -4.05 5.33 6.76
C MET A 18 -5.55 5.12 6.85
N ASP A 19 -6.07 5.22 8.07
CA ASP A 19 -7.51 5.25 8.28
C ASP A 19 -8.12 6.41 7.49
N GLU A 20 -9.32 6.21 6.97
CA GLU A 20 -10.06 7.22 6.21
C GLU A 20 -9.40 7.63 4.89
N THR A 21 -8.48 6.80 4.35
CA THR A 21 -7.90 7.01 3.02
C THR A 21 -8.17 5.81 2.12
N THR A 22 -8.30 6.09 0.82
CA THR A 22 -8.38 5.06 -0.22
C THR A 22 -7.45 5.45 -1.35
N VAL A 23 -6.68 4.49 -1.86
CA VAL A 23 -5.82 4.74 -3.02
C VAL A 23 -6.51 4.14 -4.24
N TYR A 24 -6.63 4.94 -5.29
CA TYR A 24 -7.21 4.53 -6.57
C TYR A 24 -6.13 4.45 -7.63
N LEU A 25 -6.25 3.45 -8.50
CA LEU A 25 -5.38 3.25 -9.66
C LEU A 25 -6.21 3.39 -10.92
N HIS A 26 -5.76 4.25 -11.84
CA HIS A 26 -6.40 4.35 -13.15
C HIS A 26 -5.90 3.22 -14.05
N GLU A 27 -6.79 2.35 -14.49
CA GLU A 27 -6.42 1.12 -15.21
C GLU A 27 -5.76 1.37 -16.57
N GLU A 28 -6.03 2.51 -17.20
CA GLU A 28 -5.47 2.84 -18.53
C GLU A 28 -4.15 3.62 -18.45
N THR A 29 -4.03 4.54 -17.47
CA THR A 29 -2.87 5.45 -17.38
C THR A 29 -1.82 5.00 -16.37
N GLY A 30 -2.19 4.11 -15.45
CA GLY A 30 -1.31 3.70 -14.36
C GLY A 30 -1.17 4.74 -13.25
N GLU A 31 -1.97 5.80 -13.28
CA GLU A 31 -1.93 6.87 -12.29
C GLU A 31 -2.49 6.39 -10.95
N LEU A 32 -1.80 6.75 -9.87
CA LEU A 32 -2.23 6.47 -8.49
C LEU A 32 -2.70 7.76 -7.84
N LEU A 33 -3.83 7.71 -7.14
CA LEU A 33 -4.40 8.86 -6.45
C LEU A 33 -4.87 8.43 -5.05
N MET A 34 -4.28 9.04 -4.02
CA MET A 34 -4.71 8.85 -2.63
C MET A 34 -5.84 9.84 -2.32
N VAL A 35 -6.98 9.33 -1.86
CA VAL A 35 -8.15 10.13 -1.55
C VAL A 35 -8.51 9.96 -0.08
N GLN A 36 -8.66 11.08 0.63
CA GLN A 36 -9.20 11.07 1.99
C GLN A 36 -10.73 11.07 1.93
N ASP A 37 -11.38 10.41 2.86
CA ASP A 37 -12.85 10.33 2.91
C ASP A 37 -13.50 11.72 2.91
N ARG A 38 -12.91 12.69 3.60
CA ARG A 38 -13.44 14.05 3.62
C ARG A 38 -13.29 14.77 2.28
N GLU A 39 -12.22 14.45 1.52
CA GLU A 39 -12.04 14.98 0.15
C GLU A 39 -13.09 14.41 -0.79
N ALA A 40 -13.39 13.10 -0.67
CA ALA A 40 -14.43 12.44 -1.45
C ALA A 40 -15.79 13.08 -1.19
N ARG A 41 -16.13 13.33 0.07
CA ARG A 41 -17.40 13.99 0.43
C ARG A 41 -17.47 15.42 -0.11
N LYS A 42 -16.35 16.15 -0.05
CA LYS A 42 -16.26 17.52 -0.56
C LYS A 42 -16.39 17.56 -2.09
N ALA A 43 -15.79 16.59 -2.77
CA ALA A 43 -15.91 16.44 -4.21
C ALA A 43 -17.36 16.16 -4.63
N ASP A 44 -18.06 15.31 -3.88
CA ASP A 44 -19.48 15.02 -4.10
C ASP A 44 -20.34 16.28 -3.89
N ALA A 45 -20.09 17.03 -2.81
CA ALA A 45 -20.82 18.27 -2.52
C ALA A 45 -20.62 19.32 -3.63
N LEU A 46 -19.41 19.41 -4.17
CA LEU A 46 -19.12 20.31 -5.29
C LEU A 46 -19.88 19.87 -6.56
N ALA A 47 -19.88 18.59 -6.85
CA ALA A 47 -20.59 18.03 -8.03
C ALA A 47 -22.10 18.20 -7.93
N GLU A 48 -22.66 18.11 -6.73
CA GLU A 48 -24.08 18.29 -6.47
C GLU A 48 -24.52 19.78 -6.35
N GLY A 49 -23.56 20.71 -6.40
CA GLY A 49 -23.83 22.13 -6.32
C GLY A 49 -24.06 22.65 -4.90
N GLU A 50 -23.76 21.84 -3.87
CA GLU A 50 -23.88 22.25 -2.47
C GLU A 50 -22.82 23.26 -2.05
N ILE A 51 -21.66 23.21 -2.68
CA ILE A 51 -20.60 24.21 -2.53
C ILE A 51 -20.20 24.74 -3.90
N GLU A 52 -19.78 25.99 -3.95
CA GLU A 52 -19.33 26.64 -5.18
C GLU A 52 -17.82 26.59 -5.34
N ASN A 53 -17.35 26.42 -6.58
CA ASN A 53 -15.94 26.31 -6.89
C ASN A 53 -15.11 27.51 -6.36
N GLU A 54 -15.68 28.72 -6.41
CA GLU A 54 -15.02 29.94 -5.95
C GLU A 54 -14.81 29.98 -4.42
N GLU A 55 -15.56 29.17 -3.67
CA GLU A 55 -15.42 29.08 -2.21
C GLU A 55 -14.22 28.23 -1.78
N LEU A 56 -13.61 27.51 -2.73
CA LEU A 56 -12.52 26.58 -2.48
C LEU A 56 -11.15 27.22 -2.73
N PRO A 57 -10.11 26.82 -1.98
CA PRO A 57 -8.75 27.17 -2.34
C PRO A 57 -8.43 26.72 -3.78
N GLU A 58 -7.62 27.48 -4.48
CA GLU A 58 -7.30 27.25 -5.89
C GLU A 58 -6.80 25.82 -6.16
N TRP A 59 -5.96 25.27 -5.29
CA TRP A 59 -5.45 23.92 -5.45
C TRP A 59 -6.54 22.84 -5.33
N GLN A 60 -7.59 23.09 -4.54
CA GLN A 60 -8.72 22.15 -4.42
C GLN A 60 -9.64 22.21 -5.65
N GLN A 61 -9.73 23.37 -6.32
CA GLN A 61 -10.53 23.51 -7.53
C GLN A 61 -10.05 22.59 -8.64
N ASP A 62 -8.74 22.32 -8.70
CA ASP A 62 -8.15 21.42 -9.69
C ASP A 62 -8.22 19.94 -9.26
N VAL A 63 -8.07 19.68 -7.97
CA VAL A 63 -7.98 18.31 -7.42
C VAL A 63 -9.33 17.64 -7.24
N LEU A 64 -10.34 18.37 -6.74
CA LEU A 64 -11.65 17.78 -6.42
C LEU A 64 -12.38 17.16 -7.60
N PRO A 65 -12.38 17.73 -8.83
CA PRO A 65 -12.97 17.03 -9.97
C PRO A 65 -12.32 15.68 -10.25
N LYS A 66 -11.00 15.58 -10.09
CA LYS A 66 -10.25 14.34 -10.26
C LYS A 66 -10.57 13.34 -9.15
N VAL A 67 -10.73 13.79 -7.92
CA VAL A 67 -11.17 12.97 -6.78
C VAL A 67 -12.56 12.39 -7.06
N HIS A 68 -13.48 13.22 -7.56
CA HIS A 68 -14.83 12.78 -7.95
C HIS A 68 -14.77 11.69 -9.01
N ASP A 69 -13.96 11.88 -10.05
CA ASP A 69 -13.77 10.89 -11.11
C ASP A 69 -13.22 9.56 -10.52
N ALA A 70 -12.21 9.65 -9.65
CA ALA A 70 -11.60 8.48 -9.03
C ALA A 70 -12.61 7.66 -8.21
N VAL A 71 -13.53 8.33 -7.54
CA VAL A 71 -14.55 7.66 -6.71
C VAL A 71 -15.66 7.04 -7.54
N HIS A 72 -16.05 7.67 -8.66
CA HIS A 72 -17.26 7.30 -9.41
C HIS A 72 -17.01 6.67 -10.78
N GLU A 73 -15.88 6.93 -11.42
CA GLU A 73 -15.63 6.40 -12.76
C GLU A 73 -15.08 4.97 -12.71
N PRO A 74 -15.56 4.06 -13.58
CA PRO A 74 -15.16 2.64 -13.52
C PRO A 74 -13.70 2.37 -13.89
N GLU A 75 -13.04 3.30 -14.57
CA GLU A 75 -11.62 3.20 -14.93
C GLU A 75 -10.69 3.36 -13.73
N TRP A 76 -11.19 3.91 -12.63
CA TRP A 76 -10.45 4.04 -11.39
C TRP A 76 -10.79 2.88 -10.47
N LEU A 77 -9.77 2.12 -10.07
CA LEU A 77 -9.93 0.93 -9.24
C LEU A 77 -9.34 1.19 -7.85
N ALA A 78 -10.11 0.88 -6.81
CA ALA A 78 -9.60 0.98 -5.44
C ALA A 78 -8.60 -0.14 -5.18
N LEU A 79 -7.40 0.21 -4.70
CA LEU A 79 -6.41 -0.76 -4.25
C LEU A 79 -6.92 -1.48 -2.99
N PRO A 80 -6.36 -2.66 -2.66
CA PRO A 80 -6.69 -3.32 -1.40
C PRO A 80 -6.49 -2.39 -0.22
N SER A 81 -7.48 -2.32 0.67
CA SER A 81 -7.42 -1.49 1.87
C SER A 81 -6.61 -2.20 2.97
N GLN A 82 -6.28 -1.45 4.03
CA GLN A 82 -5.65 -2.04 5.21
C GLN A 82 -6.52 -3.15 5.83
N TRP A 83 -7.84 -3.13 5.62
CA TRP A 83 -8.77 -4.15 6.10
C TRP A 83 -8.72 -5.40 5.23
N ASP A 84 -8.38 -5.26 3.94
CA ASP A 84 -8.19 -6.38 3.01
C ASP A 84 -6.83 -7.04 3.20
N ILE A 85 -5.84 -6.26 3.67
CA ILE A 85 -4.48 -6.74 3.95
C ILE A 85 -4.38 -7.07 5.43
N HIS A 86 -4.20 -8.36 5.76
CA HIS A 86 -4.11 -8.83 7.12
C HIS A 86 -2.65 -8.82 7.59
N GLU A 87 -2.18 -7.66 8.04
CA GLU A 87 -0.79 -7.50 8.48
C GLU A 87 -0.43 -8.43 9.63
N TYR A 88 -1.39 -8.73 10.51
CA TYR A 88 -1.19 -9.70 11.59
C TYR A 88 -0.80 -11.08 11.04
N GLU A 89 -1.45 -11.54 9.96
CA GLU A 89 -1.11 -12.81 9.32
C GLU A 89 0.32 -12.80 8.76
N ILE A 90 0.76 -11.67 8.21
CA ILE A 90 2.13 -11.50 7.71
C ILE A 90 3.13 -11.61 8.86
N MET A 91 2.84 -10.96 10.00
CA MET A 91 3.66 -11.08 11.21
C MET A 91 3.74 -12.53 11.71
N GLU A 92 2.60 -13.22 11.73
CA GLU A 92 2.52 -14.61 12.15
C GLU A 92 3.35 -15.51 11.25
N GLU A 93 3.24 -15.37 9.94
CA GLU A 93 4.03 -16.11 8.97
C GLU A 93 5.53 -15.86 9.16
N PHE A 94 5.92 -14.62 9.42
CA PHE A 94 7.31 -14.26 9.71
C PHE A 94 7.82 -14.99 10.96
N CYS A 95 7.03 -14.96 12.03
CA CYS A 95 7.39 -15.62 13.29
C CYS A 95 7.65 -17.12 13.07
N TYR A 96 6.78 -17.80 12.33
CA TYR A 96 6.92 -19.23 12.05
C TYR A 96 8.08 -19.54 11.11
N ALA A 97 8.52 -18.58 10.30
CA ALA A 97 9.65 -18.73 9.38
C ALA A 97 11.02 -18.59 10.05
N VAL A 98 11.08 -18.06 11.26
CA VAL A 98 12.34 -17.91 12.02
C VAL A 98 12.87 -19.29 12.40
N GLU A 99 14.12 -19.58 12.01
CA GLU A 99 14.74 -20.90 12.20
C GLU A 99 15.14 -21.19 13.64
N ASP A 100 15.60 -20.17 14.40
CA ASP A 100 15.98 -20.32 15.81
C ASP A 100 14.75 -20.58 16.66
N ASP A 101 14.68 -21.74 17.31
CA ASP A 101 13.53 -22.19 18.09
C ASP A 101 13.18 -21.25 19.24
N ASP A 102 14.19 -20.74 19.95
CA ASP A 102 14.00 -19.84 21.09
C ASP A 102 13.49 -18.45 20.62
N HIS A 103 14.10 -17.91 19.57
CA HIS A 103 13.69 -16.65 19.00
C HIS A 103 12.27 -16.73 18.42
N ARG A 104 11.95 -17.81 17.72
CA ARG A 104 10.62 -18.07 17.17
C ARG A 104 9.57 -18.07 18.27
N GLU A 105 9.84 -18.77 19.37
CA GLU A 105 8.92 -18.84 20.51
C GLU A 105 8.69 -17.46 21.14
N GLN A 106 9.75 -16.65 21.29
CA GLN A 106 9.63 -15.30 21.81
C GLN A 106 8.80 -14.39 20.90
N LEU A 107 9.00 -14.49 19.59
CA LEU A 107 8.24 -13.72 18.62
C LEU A 107 6.76 -14.12 18.61
N ILE A 108 6.47 -15.42 18.64
CA ILE A 108 5.10 -15.92 18.70
C ILE A 108 4.38 -15.44 19.97
N ARG A 109 5.08 -15.43 21.11
CA ARG A 109 4.52 -14.87 22.35
C ARG A 109 4.21 -13.39 22.23
N ALA A 110 5.09 -12.64 21.56
CA ALA A 110 4.94 -11.19 21.40
C ALA A 110 3.68 -10.81 20.65
N ILE A 111 3.24 -11.63 19.68
CA ILE A 111 2.06 -11.33 18.86
C ILE A 111 0.75 -11.80 19.47
N ARG A 112 0.79 -12.46 20.62
CA ARG A 112 -0.42 -12.92 21.34
C ARG A 112 -0.90 -11.84 22.31
N GLY A 113 -2.16 -11.41 22.15
CA GLY A 113 -2.80 -10.47 23.05
C GLY A 113 -2.72 -9.02 22.62
N LYS A 114 -3.00 -8.12 23.56
CA LYS A 114 -3.04 -6.68 23.31
C LYS A 114 -1.63 -6.13 23.07
N GLY A 115 -1.53 -5.15 22.17
CA GLY A 115 -0.27 -4.51 21.85
C GLY A 115 0.67 -5.37 21.01
N ALA A 116 0.13 -6.34 20.26
CA ALA A 116 0.90 -7.29 19.46
C ALA A 116 1.89 -6.61 18.52
N PHE A 117 1.49 -5.58 17.82
CA PHE A 117 2.37 -4.87 16.87
C PHE A 117 3.57 -4.23 17.55
N ARG A 118 3.35 -3.61 18.69
CA ARG A 118 4.42 -2.98 19.47
C ARG A 118 5.37 -4.02 20.05
N TYR A 119 4.85 -5.03 20.71
CA TYR A 119 5.65 -6.10 21.31
C TYR A 119 6.46 -6.87 20.26
N PHE A 120 5.86 -7.09 19.10
CA PHE A 120 6.54 -7.73 17.98
C PHE A 120 7.74 -6.90 17.51
N ARG A 121 7.54 -5.59 17.29
CA ARG A 121 8.62 -4.69 16.89
C ARG A 121 9.75 -4.65 17.90
N ASP A 122 9.39 -4.50 19.18
CA ASP A 122 10.37 -4.46 20.27
C ASP A 122 11.17 -5.77 20.33
N THR A 123 10.52 -6.91 20.15
CA THR A 123 11.15 -8.22 20.15
C THR A 123 12.07 -8.39 18.93
N CYS A 124 11.63 -7.99 17.74
CA CYS A 124 12.46 -8.01 16.54
C CYS A 124 13.72 -7.17 16.73
N ASP A 125 13.58 -5.98 17.30
CA ASP A 125 14.70 -5.07 17.55
C ASP A 125 15.70 -5.69 18.54
N ARG A 126 15.20 -6.23 19.62
CA ARG A 126 16.01 -6.86 20.67
C ARG A 126 16.76 -8.09 20.15
N LEU A 127 16.13 -8.90 19.30
CA LEU A 127 16.71 -10.14 18.76
C LEU A 127 17.50 -9.94 17.45
N GLY A 128 17.46 -8.72 16.87
CA GLY A 128 18.20 -8.40 15.65
C GLY A 128 17.49 -8.80 14.36
N TYR A 129 16.16 -8.90 14.35
CA TYR A 129 15.37 -9.30 13.17
C TYR A 129 14.66 -8.13 12.47
N THR A 130 14.91 -6.89 12.89
CA THR A 130 14.18 -5.73 12.34
C THR A 130 14.32 -5.62 10.82
N GLU A 131 15.55 -5.76 10.29
CA GLU A 131 15.79 -5.69 8.84
C GLU A 131 15.15 -6.88 8.11
N ASP A 132 15.24 -8.07 8.69
CA ASP A 132 14.62 -9.29 8.13
C ASP A 132 13.10 -9.15 8.07
N TRP A 133 12.51 -8.56 9.11
CA TRP A 133 11.07 -8.30 9.15
C TRP A 133 10.65 -7.33 8.05
N TYR A 134 11.39 -6.23 7.87
CA TYR A 134 11.04 -5.27 6.82
C TYR A 134 11.15 -5.89 5.42
N ALA A 135 12.19 -6.69 5.18
CA ALA A 135 12.35 -7.40 3.90
C ALA A 135 11.19 -8.39 3.66
N PHE A 136 10.82 -9.14 4.70
CA PHE A 136 9.70 -10.10 4.63
C PHE A 136 8.37 -9.39 4.36
N ARG A 137 8.12 -8.29 5.07
CA ARG A 137 6.93 -7.46 4.93
C ARG A 137 6.83 -6.88 3.51
N ASP A 138 7.91 -6.28 3.02
CA ASP A 138 7.97 -5.71 1.68
C ASP A 138 7.66 -6.77 0.62
N GLN A 139 8.21 -7.96 0.76
CA GLN A 139 7.95 -9.05 -0.17
C GLN A 139 6.49 -9.50 -0.11
N ALA A 140 5.91 -9.58 1.07
CA ALA A 140 4.49 -9.94 1.24
C ALA A 140 3.57 -8.93 0.56
N TYR A 141 3.85 -7.64 0.72
CA TYR A 141 3.09 -6.58 0.06
C TYR A 141 3.30 -6.59 -1.46
N GLU A 142 4.50 -6.88 -1.93
CA GLU A 142 4.78 -7.05 -3.36
C GLU A 142 3.95 -8.18 -3.96
N GLU A 143 3.87 -9.32 -3.28
CA GLU A 143 3.05 -10.46 -3.73
C GLU A 143 1.56 -10.10 -3.78
N ILE A 144 1.07 -9.34 -2.80
CA ILE A 144 -0.32 -8.85 -2.77
C ILE A 144 -0.56 -7.93 -3.98
N ALA A 145 0.36 -6.99 -4.24
CA ALA A 145 0.26 -6.05 -5.35
C ALA A 145 0.25 -6.78 -6.70
N VAL A 146 1.19 -7.69 -6.91
CA VAL A 146 1.30 -8.47 -8.15
C VAL A 146 0.02 -9.30 -8.39
N ARG A 147 -0.46 -9.98 -7.37
CA ARG A 147 -1.66 -10.80 -7.47
C ARG A 147 -2.89 -9.94 -7.84
N TRP A 148 -3.00 -8.78 -7.22
CA TRP A 148 -4.11 -7.85 -7.49
C TRP A 148 -4.06 -7.31 -8.91
N LEU A 149 -2.87 -6.90 -9.38
CA LEU A 149 -2.67 -6.37 -10.73
C LEU A 149 -2.91 -7.45 -11.81
N GLU A 150 -2.37 -8.65 -11.61
CA GLU A 150 -2.54 -9.76 -12.54
C GLU A 150 -4.00 -10.21 -12.65
N ALA A 151 -4.72 -10.23 -11.53
CA ALA A 151 -6.14 -10.58 -11.52
C ALA A 151 -7.01 -9.62 -12.35
N ARG A 152 -6.53 -8.41 -12.60
CA ARG A 152 -7.23 -7.36 -13.35
C ARG A 152 -6.60 -7.06 -14.70
N ASP A 153 -5.61 -7.87 -15.12
CA ASP A 153 -4.88 -7.69 -16.38
C ASP A 153 -4.24 -6.31 -16.52
N ILE A 154 -3.76 -5.74 -15.41
CA ILE A 154 -3.09 -4.43 -15.40
C ILE A 154 -1.58 -4.67 -15.55
N PRO A 155 -0.94 -4.12 -16.61
CA PRO A 155 0.50 -4.28 -16.78
C PRO A 155 1.27 -3.49 -15.71
N TYR A 156 2.37 -4.03 -15.26
CA TYR A 156 3.24 -3.38 -14.28
C TYR A 156 4.70 -3.56 -14.67
N VAL A 157 5.54 -2.65 -14.19
CA VAL A 157 7.00 -2.71 -14.37
C VAL A 157 7.66 -2.62 -13.02
N GLU A 158 8.80 -3.31 -12.87
CA GLU A 158 9.66 -3.14 -11.71
C GLU A 158 10.46 -1.85 -11.87
N ASP A 159 10.80 -1.21 -10.74
CA ASP A 159 11.48 0.07 -10.77
C ASP A 159 12.92 -0.08 -11.32
N GLU A 160 13.34 0.86 -12.17
CA GLU A 160 14.68 0.87 -12.79
C GLU A 160 15.80 0.86 -11.75
N ALA A 161 15.62 1.54 -10.62
CA ALA A 161 16.59 1.57 -9.52
C ALA A 161 16.88 0.17 -8.95
N ARG A 162 15.84 -0.67 -8.90
CA ARG A 162 15.97 -2.05 -8.40
C ARG A 162 16.69 -2.95 -9.39
N ILE A 163 16.49 -2.72 -10.69
CA ILE A 163 17.18 -3.43 -11.77
C ILE A 163 18.65 -3.09 -11.74
N GLU A 164 19.01 -1.82 -11.52
CA GLU A 164 20.41 -1.38 -11.42
C GLU A 164 21.13 -2.00 -10.22
N ASP A 165 20.46 -2.14 -9.08
CA ASP A 165 21.01 -2.81 -7.91
C ASP A 165 21.26 -4.31 -8.15
N GLU A 166 20.38 -4.97 -8.89
CA GLU A 166 20.54 -6.38 -9.26
C GLU A 166 21.69 -6.56 -10.28
N GLU A 167 21.84 -5.65 -11.25
CA GLU A 167 22.94 -5.66 -12.21
C GLU A 167 24.28 -5.42 -11.54
N ASP A 168 24.34 -4.50 -10.58
CA ASP A 168 25.56 -4.22 -9.81
C ASP A 168 25.94 -5.40 -8.91
N ALA A 169 24.98 -6.16 -8.40
CA ALA A 169 25.21 -7.36 -7.60
C ALA A 169 25.76 -8.51 -8.44
N ASP A 170 25.34 -8.63 -9.71
CA ASP A 170 25.82 -9.67 -10.64
C ASP A 170 27.11 -9.27 -11.37
N GLY A 171 27.55 -8.02 -11.27
CA GLY A 171 28.70 -7.47 -11.94
C GLY A 171 30.07 -7.73 -11.27
N ASN A 172 30.11 -8.61 -10.29
CA ASN A 172 31.33 -9.03 -9.61
C ASN A 172 31.58 -10.52 -9.85
#